data_c7e6c6a870d85b5ed5d0c3386604d297
#
_entry.id   c7e6c6a870d85b5ed5d0c3386604d297
#
_cell.length_a   1.000
_cell.length_b   1.000
_cell.length_c   1.000
_cell.angle_alpha   90.00
_cell.angle_beta   90.00
_cell.angle_gamma   90.00
#
_symmetry.space_group_name_H-M   'P 1'
#
loop_
_entity.id
_entity.type
_entity.pdbx_description
1 polymer ?
#
loop_
_entity_poly.entity_id
_entity_poly.type
_entity_poly.pdbx_seq_one_letter_code
_entity_poly.pdbx_strand_id
1 'polypeptide(L)'
;LILNAASDTFMLSLLKPLLDDGFGKTDRSVLVWMPLVVIGLMILRGITSYVSSYCISWVSGKVVMTMRRRLFGHMMGMPVSFFDKQSTGTLLSRITYDSEQVASSSSGALITVVREGASIIGLFIMMFYYSWQLSIILIVLAPIVSIAIRVVSKRFRNISKNMQNTMGQVTTSAEQMLKGHKEVLIFGGQEVETKRFDKVSNRMRLQGMKMVSASSISDPIIQLIASLALAFVLYAASFPSVMDSLTAGTITVVFSSMIALMRPLKSLTNVNAQFQRGMAACQTLFTILDSEQEKDEGKRVIERATGDVEFRNVTFTYPGRDVPALRNINLKIPAGKTVALVGRSGSGKSTIASLITRFYDIDEGEILMDGHDTPFGIREVCNCFLNGLLMFCYIVVVCI
;
A
#
# COMPACT_ATOMS: atom_id res chain seq x y z
N LEU A 1 -2.02 -15.05 18.03
CA LEU A 1 -3.01 -15.32 16.96
C LEU A 1 -3.59 -16.73 17.06
N ILE A 2 -2.77 -17.77 17.11
CA ILE A 2 -3.22 -19.17 17.23
C ILE A 2 -4.02 -19.40 18.51
N LEU A 3 -3.54 -18.89 19.65
CA LEU A 3 -4.24 -19.01 20.93
C LEU A 3 -5.61 -18.33 20.91
N ASN A 4 -5.75 -17.21 20.17
CA ASN A 4 -7.03 -16.53 19.98
C ASN A 4 -8.01 -17.40 19.17
N ALA A 5 -7.53 -18.00 18.06
CA ALA A 5 -8.31 -18.93 17.25
C ALA A 5 -8.72 -20.19 18.06
N ALA A 6 -7.80 -20.72 18.87
CA ALA A 6 -8.09 -21.84 19.75
C ALA A 6 -9.14 -21.49 20.81
N SER A 7 -9.09 -20.31 21.41
CA SER A 7 -10.10 -19.82 22.35
C SER A 7 -11.49 -19.71 21.71
N ASP A 8 -11.57 -19.22 20.48
CA ASP A 8 -12.83 -19.11 19.71
C ASP A 8 -13.43 -20.51 19.45
N THR A 9 -12.59 -21.47 19.05
CA THR A 9 -13.01 -22.85 18.79
C THR A 9 -13.43 -23.55 20.10
N PHE A 10 -12.64 -23.38 21.15
CA PHE A 10 -12.95 -23.98 22.45
C PHE A 10 -14.27 -23.42 23.04
N MET A 11 -14.53 -22.14 22.86
CA MET A 11 -15.79 -21.53 23.28
C MET A 11 -17.01 -22.18 22.62
N LEU A 12 -16.92 -22.50 21.32
CA LEU A 12 -17.96 -23.23 20.61
C LEU A 12 -18.12 -24.66 21.14
N SER A 13 -17.04 -25.31 21.55
CA SER A 13 -17.07 -26.66 22.09
C SER A 13 -17.83 -26.75 23.43
N LEU A 14 -17.87 -25.66 24.20
CA LEU A 14 -18.61 -25.60 25.48
C LEU A 14 -20.13 -25.69 25.30
N LEU A 15 -20.64 -25.45 24.10
CA LEU A 15 -22.09 -25.60 23.83
C LEU A 15 -22.57 -27.03 24.04
N LYS A 16 -21.74 -28.04 23.78
CA LYS A 16 -22.12 -29.44 23.97
C LYS A 16 -22.35 -29.79 25.45
N PRO A 17 -21.40 -29.66 26.38
CA PRO A 17 -21.63 -29.95 27.78
C PRO A 17 -22.71 -29.07 28.38
N LEU A 18 -22.90 -27.85 27.91
CA LEU A 18 -23.99 -26.98 28.36
C LEU A 18 -25.37 -27.55 28.02
N LEU A 19 -25.53 -28.01 26.76
CA LEU A 19 -26.84 -28.54 26.31
C LEU A 19 -27.10 -29.97 26.77
N ASP A 20 -26.10 -30.85 26.70
CA ASP A 20 -26.29 -32.25 26.99
C ASP A 20 -26.29 -32.54 28.49
N ASP A 21 -25.38 -31.99 29.27
CA ASP A 21 -25.21 -32.24 30.69
C ASP A 21 -25.92 -31.17 31.54
N GLY A 22 -25.81 -29.90 31.19
CA GLY A 22 -26.43 -28.79 31.94
C GLY A 22 -27.94 -28.78 31.83
N PHE A 23 -28.49 -28.69 30.63
CA PHE A 23 -29.92 -28.64 30.43
C PHE A 23 -30.58 -30.03 30.22
N GLY A 24 -29.88 -30.95 29.55
CA GLY A 24 -30.39 -32.28 29.25
C GLY A 24 -30.49 -33.19 30.48
N LYS A 25 -29.42 -33.24 31.30
CA LYS A 25 -29.39 -34.03 32.56
C LYS A 25 -29.65 -33.19 33.80
N THR A 26 -29.89 -31.89 33.68
CA THR A 26 -30.14 -30.94 34.77
C THR A 26 -29.04 -30.97 35.84
N ASP A 27 -27.78 -31.12 35.40
CA ASP A 27 -26.64 -31.14 36.31
C ASP A 27 -26.29 -29.72 36.78
N ARG A 28 -26.66 -29.45 38.05
CA ARG A 28 -26.50 -28.13 38.67
C ARG A 28 -25.05 -27.71 38.79
N SER A 29 -24.10 -28.65 38.86
CA SER A 29 -22.67 -28.34 38.95
C SER A 29 -22.16 -27.73 37.67
N VAL A 30 -22.56 -28.26 36.51
CA VAL A 30 -22.16 -27.73 35.17
C VAL A 30 -22.74 -26.33 34.99
N LEU A 31 -23.98 -26.09 35.38
CA LEU A 31 -24.63 -24.78 35.25
C LEU A 31 -23.98 -23.69 36.12
N VAL A 32 -23.36 -24.05 37.26
CA VAL A 32 -22.65 -23.09 38.13
C VAL A 32 -21.24 -22.79 37.63
N TRP A 33 -20.48 -23.81 37.17
CA TRP A 33 -19.10 -23.61 36.75
C TRP A 33 -18.95 -23.07 35.34
N MET A 34 -19.88 -23.33 34.44
CA MET A 34 -19.86 -22.92 33.04
C MET A 34 -19.73 -21.41 32.86
N PRO A 35 -20.51 -20.55 33.53
CA PRO A 35 -20.35 -19.09 33.41
C PRO A 35 -18.95 -18.61 33.81
N LEU A 36 -18.33 -19.21 34.84
CA LEU A 36 -16.98 -18.86 35.27
C LEU A 36 -15.95 -19.23 34.21
N VAL A 37 -16.09 -20.40 33.59
CA VAL A 37 -15.21 -20.84 32.49
C VAL A 37 -15.34 -19.91 31.28
N VAL A 38 -16.56 -19.53 30.90
CA VAL A 38 -16.85 -18.59 29.80
C VAL A 38 -16.23 -17.22 30.08
N ILE A 39 -16.37 -16.69 31.30
CA ILE A 39 -15.77 -15.42 31.69
C ILE A 39 -14.23 -15.53 31.63
N GLY A 40 -13.65 -16.59 32.19
CA GLY A 40 -12.20 -16.84 32.14
C GLY A 40 -11.66 -16.91 30.71
N LEU A 41 -12.37 -17.61 29.81
CA LEU A 41 -12.01 -17.68 28.39
C LEU A 41 -12.13 -16.31 27.70
N MET A 42 -13.15 -15.51 28.02
CA MET A 42 -13.32 -14.17 27.45
C MET A 42 -12.22 -13.22 27.91
N ILE A 43 -11.79 -13.31 29.17
CA ILE A 43 -10.65 -12.54 29.68
C ILE A 43 -9.36 -12.98 28.97
N LEU A 44 -9.10 -14.29 28.88
CA LEU A 44 -7.95 -14.84 28.17
C LEU A 44 -7.93 -14.39 26.70
N ARG A 45 -9.07 -14.48 26.02
CA ARG A 45 -9.23 -14.00 24.65
C ARG A 45 -8.97 -12.50 24.53
N GLY A 46 -9.47 -11.68 25.46
CA GLY A 46 -9.21 -10.25 25.49
C GLY A 46 -7.73 -9.92 25.60
N ILE A 47 -7.04 -10.56 26.55
CA ILE A 47 -5.60 -10.41 26.77
C ILE A 47 -4.81 -10.83 25.53
N THR A 48 -5.07 -12.02 25.00
CA THR A 48 -4.36 -12.54 23.82
C THR A 48 -4.62 -11.70 22.56
N SER A 49 -5.84 -11.18 22.39
CA SER A 49 -6.19 -10.29 21.29
C SER A 49 -5.45 -8.95 21.39
N TYR A 50 -5.41 -8.36 22.60
CA TYR A 50 -4.67 -7.12 22.86
C TYR A 50 -3.19 -7.29 22.59
N VAL A 51 -2.55 -8.28 23.22
CA VAL A 51 -1.11 -8.54 23.05
C VAL A 51 -0.77 -8.79 21.58
N SER A 52 -1.56 -9.61 20.90
CA SER A 52 -1.35 -9.91 19.48
C SER A 52 -1.44 -8.66 18.61
N SER A 53 -2.48 -7.84 18.80
CA SER A 53 -2.68 -6.61 18.04
C SER A 53 -1.58 -5.59 18.32
N TYR A 54 -1.18 -5.45 19.57
CA TYR A 54 -0.09 -4.54 19.96
C TYR A 54 1.25 -4.96 19.36
N CYS A 55 1.64 -6.24 19.49
CA CYS A 55 2.89 -6.74 18.94
C CYS A 55 2.97 -6.57 17.41
N ILE A 56 1.88 -6.89 16.71
CA ILE A 56 1.84 -6.76 15.25
C ILE A 56 1.91 -5.29 14.83
N SER A 57 1.18 -4.41 15.50
CA SER A 57 1.22 -2.97 15.22
C SER A 57 2.61 -2.39 15.50
N TRP A 58 3.27 -2.85 16.56
CA TRP A 58 4.64 -2.45 16.88
C TRP A 58 5.64 -2.88 15.80
N VAL A 59 5.58 -4.15 15.37
CA VAL A 59 6.45 -4.68 14.30
C VAL A 59 6.17 -3.94 12.99
N SER A 60 4.89 -3.77 12.62
CA SER A 60 4.47 -3.05 11.42
C SER A 60 5.00 -1.62 11.43
N GLY A 61 4.83 -0.89 12.53
CA GLY A 61 5.34 0.47 12.69
C GLY A 61 6.86 0.55 12.58
N LYS A 62 7.58 -0.44 13.11
CA LYS A 62 9.04 -0.52 12.99
C LYS A 62 9.49 -0.76 11.55
N VAL A 63 8.78 -1.60 10.81
CA VAL A 63 9.02 -1.83 9.38
C VAL A 63 8.82 -0.54 8.59
N VAL A 64 7.69 0.16 8.80
CA VAL A 64 7.40 1.46 8.15
C VAL A 64 8.51 2.46 8.42
N MET A 65 8.89 2.62 9.68
CA MET A 65 9.95 3.56 10.08
C MET A 65 11.28 3.22 9.38
N THR A 66 11.65 1.95 9.33
CA THR A 66 12.90 1.51 8.70
C THR A 66 12.86 1.73 7.18
N MET A 67 11.73 1.42 6.53
CA MET A 67 11.55 1.67 5.10
C MET A 67 11.63 3.16 4.76
N ARG A 68 10.91 4.01 5.50
CA ARG A 68 10.96 5.47 5.33
C ARG A 68 12.37 6.02 5.50
N ARG A 69 13.09 5.55 6.52
CA ARG A 69 14.48 5.96 6.76
C ARG A 69 15.40 5.57 5.61
N ARG A 70 15.29 4.33 5.11
CA ARG A 70 16.09 3.85 3.96
C ARG A 70 15.77 4.62 2.70
N LEU A 71 14.48 4.81 2.38
CA LEU A 71 14.04 5.57 1.21
C LEU A 71 14.53 7.02 1.27
N PHE A 72 14.34 7.68 2.41
CA PHE A 72 14.79 9.07 2.57
C PHE A 72 16.31 9.18 2.42
N GLY A 73 17.06 8.31 3.12
CA GLY A 73 18.52 8.29 3.00
C GLY A 73 19.00 8.00 1.58
N HIS A 74 18.33 7.07 0.87
CA HIS A 74 18.64 6.77 -0.52
C HIS A 74 18.35 7.95 -1.45
N MET A 75 17.18 8.59 -1.30
CA MET A 75 16.79 9.77 -2.08
C MET A 75 17.76 10.94 -1.88
N MET A 76 18.32 11.12 -0.68
CA MET A 76 19.31 12.18 -0.43
C MET A 76 20.60 12.00 -1.25
N GLY A 77 20.91 10.78 -1.68
CA GLY A 77 22.05 10.47 -2.55
C GLY A 77 21.71 10.41 -4.04
N MET A 78 20.45 10.72 -4.44
CA MET A 78 20.04 10.66 -5.84
C MET A 78 20.50 11.90 -6.63
N PRO A 79 20.82 11.75 -7.93
CA PRO A 79 21.17 12.89 -8.79
C PRO A 79 19.96 13.82 -8.99
N VAL A 80 20.23 15.09 -9.27
CA VAL A 80 19.18 16.10 -9.52
C VAL A 80 18.24 15.69 -10.66
N SER A 81 18.77 15.05 -11.68
CA SER A 81 18.01 14.54 -12.82
C SER A 81 16.90 13.55 -12.43
N PHE A 82 17.01 12.87 -11.29
CA PHE A 82 15.97 12.01 -10.75
C PHE A 82 14.76 12.83 -10.28
N PHE A 83 15.03 13.96 -9.60
CA PHE A 83 13.97 14.85 -9.09
C PHE A 83 13.27 15.63 -10.21
N ASP A 84 14.00 15.96 -11.30
CA ASP A 84 13.40 16.64 -12.46
C ASP A 84 12.41 15.77 -13.22
N LYS A 85 12.62 14.45 -13.22
CA LYS A 85 11.75 13.48 -13.91
C LYS A 85 10.48 13.14 -13.11
N GLN A 86 10.47 13.43 -11.81
CA GLN A 86 9.37 13.03 -10.92
C GLN A 86 8.78 14.23 -10.20
N SER A 87 7.45 14.26 -10.05
CA SER A 87 6.82 15.31 -9.25
C SER A 87 7.10 15.12 -7.77
N THR A 88 7.28 16.20 -7.04
CA THR A 88 7.46 16.19 -5.57
C THR A 88 6.30 15.45 -4.87
N GLY A 89 5.07 15.62 -5.38
CA GLY A 89 3.89 14.93 -4.85
C GLY A 89 3.99 13.40 -5.00
N THR A 90 4.53 12.91 -6.13
CA THR A 90 4.77 11.48 -6.33
C THR A 90 5.79 10.95 -5.34
N LEU A 91 6.93 11.62 -5.19
CA LEU A 91 7.98 11.20 -4.25
C LEU A 91 7.49 11.22 -2.80
N LEU A 92 6.73 12.24 -2.40
CA LEU A 92 6.13 12.34 -1.09
C LEU A 92 5.14 11.18 -0.84
N SER A 93 4.32 10.84 -1.85
CA SER A 93 3.41 9.69 -1.79
C SER A 93 4.15 8.37 -1.59
N ARG A 94 5.34 8.18 -2.21
CA ARG A 94 6.18 6.99 -2.02
C ARG A 94 6.64 6.84 -0.58
N ILE A 95 7.14 7.93 0.02
CA ILE A 95 7.64 7.92 1.39
C ILE A 95 6.49 7.72 2.39
N THR A 96 5.34 8.37 2.17
CA THR A 96 4.23 8.36 3.14
C THR A 96 3.30 7.19 2.93
N TYR A 97 2.68 7.10 1.76
CA TYR A 97 1.60 6.16 1.48
C TYR A 97 2.10 4.76 1.13
N ASP A 98 3.05 4.63 0.18
CA ASP A 98 3.50 3.31 -0.27
C ASP A 98 4.23 2.55 0.85
N SER A 99 5.02 3.24 1.67
CA SER A 99 5.67 2.64 2.84
C SER A 99 4.66 2.10 3.85
N GLU A 100 3.57 2.83 4.12
CA GLU A 100 2.48 2.40 4.98
C GLU A 100 1.72 1.22 4.37
N GLN A 101 1.48 1.27 3.04
CA GLN A 101 0.78 0.22 2.30
C GLN A 101 1.53 -1.12 2.34
N VAL A 102 2.86 -1.11 2.23
CA VAL A 102 3.68 -2.33 2.37
C VAL A 102 3.47 -2.97 3.73
N ALA A 103 3.60 -2.19 4.81
CA ALA A 103 3.50 -2.73 6.16
C ALA A 103 2.07 -3.16 6.51
N SER A 104 1.06 -2.35 6.19
CA SER A 104 -0.34 -2.66 6.48
C SER A 104 -0.85 -3.87 5.69
N SER A 105 -0.49 -3.97 4.40
CA SER A 105 -0.87 -5.11 3.56
C SER A 105 -0.17 -6.41 4.00
N SER A 106 1.11 -6.34 4.32
CA SER A 106 1.88 -7.52 4.76
C SER A 106 1.40 -8.01 6.13
N SER A 107 1.24 -7.11 7.10
CA SER A 107 0.74 -7.44 8.43
C SER A 107 -0.70 -7.97 8.36
N GLY A 108 -1.57 -7.30 7.60
CA GLY A 108 -2.96 -7.70 7.43
C GLY A 108 -3.10 -9.07 6.77
N ALA A 109 -2.31 -9.33 5.73
CA ALA A 109 -2.28 -10.65 5.08
C ALA A 109 -1.80 -11.74 6.04
N LEU A 110 -0.70 -11.50 6.77
CA LEU A 110 -0.14 -12.45 7.74
C LEU A 110 -1.16 -12.76 8.87
N ILE A 111 -1.76 -11.72 9.46
CA ILE A 111 -2.79 -11.89 10.49
C ILE A 111 -3.93 -12.76 9.97
N THR A 112 -4.43 -12.44 8.79
CA THR A 112 -5.57 -13.15 8.20
C THR A 112 -5.21 -14.60 7.91
N VAL A 113 -4.07 -14.88 7.29
CA VAL A 113 -3.66 -16.26 6.99
C VAL A 113 -3.46 -17.07 8.27
N VAL A 114 -2.74 -16.55 9.25
CA VAL A 114 -2.43 -17.30 10.48
C VAL A 114 -3.67 -17.45 11.35
N ARG A 115 -4.42 -16.38 11.59
CA ARG A 115 -5.60 -16.40 12.47
C ARG A 115 -6.73 -17.20 11.86
N GLU A 116 -7.14 -16.86 10.64
CA GLU A 116 -8.29 -17.50 9.99
C GLU A 116 -7.94 -18.93 9.56
N GLY A 117 -6.67 -19.17 9.16
CA GLY A 117 -6.17 -20.52 8.89
C GLY A 117 -6.22 -21.41 10.15
N ALA A 118 -5.73 -20.92 11.27
CA ALA A 118 -5.82 -21.63 12.55
C ALA A 118 -7.27 -21.86 12.99
N SER A 119 -8.15 -20.88 12.79
CA SER A 119 -9.58 -21.01 13.08
C SER A 119 -10.25 -22.09 12.22
N ILE A 120 -9.95 -22.14 10.92
CA ILE A 120 -10.47 -23.18 10.02
C ILE A 120 -10.01 -24.56 10.48
N ILE A 121 -8.71 -24.71 10.73
CA ILE A 121 -8.15 -26.00 11.19
C ILE A 121 -8.79 -26.43 12.52
N GLY A 122 -8.89 -25.51 13.49
CA GLY A 122 -9.50 -25.78 14.78
C GLY A 122 -10.97 -26.19 14.66
N LEU A 123 -11.75 -25.47 13.85
CA LEU A 123 -13.16 -25.80 13.61
C LEU A 123 -13.32 -27.16 12.91
N PHE A 124 -12.48 -27.47 11.91
CA PHE A 124 -12.52 -28.80 11.28
C PHE A 124 -12.18 -29.92 12.26
N ILE A 125 -11.08 -29.78 13.05
CA ILE A 125 -10.71 -30.77 14.07
C ILE A 125 -11.89 -30.98 15.03
N MET A 126 -12.51 -29.91 15.51
CA MET A 126 -13.64 -29.98 16.42
C MET A 126 -14.84 -30.68 15.78
N MET A 127 -15.17 -30.35 14.52
CA MET A 127 -16.29 -31.00 13.82
C MET A 127 -16.04 -32.49 13.61
N PHE A 128 -14.84 -32.90 13.21
CA PHE A 128 -14.48 -34.31 13.05
C PHE A 128 -14.50 -35.08 14.38
N TYR A 129 -14.07 -34.42 15.46
CA TYR A 129 -14.08 -35.02 16.80
C TYR A 129 -15.50 -35.32 17.30
N TYR A 130 -16.47 -34.41 17.05
CA TYR A 130 -17.84 -34.57 17.51
C TYR A 130 -18.70 -35.43 16.58
N SER A 131 -18.53 -35.32 15.26
CA SER A 131 -19.24 -36.15 14.28
C SER A 131 -18.52 -36.16 12.94
N TRP A 132 -17.85 -37.25 12.64
CA TRP A 132 -17.17 -37.43 11.36
C TRP A 132 -18.18 -37.55 10.18
N GLN A 133 -19.37 -38.12 10.43
CA GLN A 133 -20.40 -38.31 9.41
C GLN A 133 -20.93 -36.97 8.92
N LEU A 134 -21.29 -36.07 9.83
CA LEU A 134 -21.78 -34.72 9.49
C LEU A 134 -20.66 -33.88 8.85
N SER A 135 -19.41 -34.06 9.26
CA SER A 135 -18.25 -33.36 8.72
C SER A 135 -17.95 -33.71 7.26
N ILE A 136 -18.13 -34.98 6.88
CA ILE A 136 -17.98 -35.43 5.46
C ILE A 136 -19.04 -34.77 4.59
N ILE A 137 -20.28 -34.69 5.04
CA ILE A 137 -21.36 -34.02 4.31
C ILE A 137 -20.96 -32.58 4.00
N LEU A 138 -20.37 -31.86 4.98
CA LEU A 138 -19.90 -30.52 4.77
C LEU A 138 -18.79 -30.43 3.73
N ILE A 139 -17.83 -31.35 3.73
CA ILE A 139 -16.75 -31.39 2.74
C ILE A 139 -17.32 -31.59 1.32
N VAL A 140 -18.34 -32.39 1.18
CA VAL A 140 -19.04 -32.58 -0.13
C VAL A 140 -19.76 -31.30 -0.57
N LEU A 141 -20.31 -30.53 0.37
CA LEU A 141 -20.98 -29.26 0.07
C LEU A 141 -19.99 -28.09 -0.17
N ALA A 142 -18.77 -28.16 0.37
CA ALA A 142 -17.78 -27.10 0.26
C ALA A 142 -17.45 -26.68 -1.19
N PRO A 143 -17.33 -27.57 -2.18
CA PRO A 143 -17.14 -27.19 -3.58
C PRO A 143 -18.30 -26.34 -4.13
N ILE A 144 -19.55 -26.67 -3.78
CA ILE A 144 -20.74 -25.95 -4.23
C ILE A 144 -20.69 -24.50 -3.73
N VAL A 145 -20.44 -24.34 -2.42
CA VAL A 145 -20.26 -23.03 -1.78
C VAL A 145 -19.09 -22.26 -2.43
N SER A 146 -17.97 -22.95 -2.69
CA SER A 146 -16.79 -22.35 -3.30
C SER A 146 -17.06 -21.84 -4.72
N ILE A 147 -17.83 -22.56 -5.52
CA ILE A 147 -18.24 -22.14 -6.86
C ILE A 147 -19.13 -20.90 -6.78
N ALA A 148 -20.12 -20.89 -5.89
CA ALA A 148 -20.98 -19.72 -5.67
C ALA A 148 -20.18 -18.47 -5.27
N ILE A 149 -19.23 -18.61 -4.33
CA ILE A 149 -18.34 -17.52 -3.91
C ILE A 149 -17.48 -17.04 -5.08
N ARG A 150 -16.96 -17.93 -5.93
CA ARG A 150 -16.16 -17.55 -7.11
C ARG A 150 -16.95 -16.71 -8.11
N VAL A 151 -18.18 -17.11 -8.41
CA VAL A 151 -19.05 -16.39 -9.36
C VAL A 151 -19.33 -14.96 -8.84
N VAL A 152 -19.73 -14.86 -7.58
CA VAL A 152 -19.96 -13.58 -6.91
C VAL A 152 -18.71 -12.72 -6.90
N SER A 153 -17.55 -13.28 -6.50
CA SER A 153 -16.29 -12.56 -6.43
C SER A 153 -15.81 -12.05 -7.79
N LYS A 154 -16.01 -12.82 -8.86
CA LYS A 154 -15.69 -12.40 -10.24
C LYS A 154 -16.51 -11.19 -10.65
N ARG A 155 -17.81 -11.20 -10.38
CA ARG A 155 -18.71 -10.08 -10.67
C ARG A 155 -18.32 -8.81 -9.86
N PHE A 156 -18.03 -8.99 -8.60
CA PHE A 156 -17.59 -7.93 -7.70
C PHE A 156 -16.30 -7.25 -8.17
N ARG A 157 -15.31 -8.06 -8.60
CA ARG A 157 -14.02 -7.57 -9.14
C ARG A 157 -14.22 -6.72 -10.39
N ASN A 158 -15.09 -7.11 -11.30
CA ASN A 158 -15.37 -6.35 -12.50
C ASN A 158 -16.02 -5.00 -12.20
N ILE A 159 -16.99 -4.98 -11.27
CA ILE A 159 -17.65 -3.74 -10.84
C ILE A 159 -16.64 -2.82 -10.14
N SER A 160 -15.81 -3.37 -9.25
CA SER A 160 -14.76 -2.63 -8.54
C SER A 160 -13.76 -1.99 -9.50
N LYS A 161 -13.32 -2.72 -10.53
CA LYS A 161 -12.44 -2.18 -11.58
C LYS A 161 -13.07 -1.00 -12.33
N ASN A 162 -14.35 -1.14 -12.71
CA ASN A 162 -15.07 -0.05 -13.37
C ASN A 162 -15.26 1.15 -12.45
N MET A 163 -15.50 0.93 -11.17
CA MET A 163 -15.61 1.99 -10.17
C MET A 163 -14.28 2.76 -10.02
N GLN A 164 -13.15 2.06 -9.97
CA GLN A 164 -11.82 2.68 -9.92
C GLN A 164 -11.53 3.52 -11.17
N ASN A 165 -11.85 3.01 -12.36
CA ASN A 165 -11.70 3.76 -13.61
C ASN A 165 -12.57 5.04 -13.63
N THR A 166 -13.82 4.94 -13.15
CA THR A 166 -14.71 6.07 -13.07
C THR A 166 -14.24 7.08 -12.01
N MET A 167 -13.69 6.62 -10.89
CA MET A 167 -13.09 7.50 -9.88
C MET A 167 -11.89 8.28 -10.46
N GLY A 168 -11.06 7.62 -11.27
CA GLY A 168 -9.99 8.29 -12.02
C GLY A 168 -10.53 9.41 -12.90
N GLN A 169 -11.65 9.19 -13.61
CA GLN A 169 -12.30 10.22 -14.43
C GLN A 169 -12.81 11.41 -13.59
N VAL A 170 -13.38 11.15 -12.39
CA VAL A 170 -13.79 12.22 -11.46
C VAL A 170 -12.59 13.06 -11.03
N THR A 171 -11.51 12.40 -10.62
CA THR A 171 -10.26 13.06 -10.20
C THR A 171 -9.67 13.90 -11.33
N THR A 172 -9.56 13.34 -12.54
CA THR A 172 -9.03 14.05 -13.71
C THR A 172 -9.91 15.26 -14.06
N SER A 173 -11.24 15.11 -14.02
CA SER A 173 -12.17 16.24 -14.30
C SER A 173 -12.02 17.35 -13.26
N ALA A 174 -11.91 17.01 -11.98
CA ALA A 174 -11.67 18.00 -10.93
C ALA A 174 -10.29 18.68 -11.08
N GLU A 175 -9.23 17.91 -11.38
CA GLU A 175 -7.89 18.45 -11.60
C GLU A 175 -7.84 19.41 -12.79
N GLN A 176 -8.48 19.06 -13.91
CA GLN A 176 -8.55 19.92 -15.09
C GLN A 176 -9.25 21.25 -14.78
N MET A 177 -10.37 21.22 -14.02
CA MET A 177 -11.06 22.42 -13.59
C MET A 177 -10.19 23.28 -12.66
N LEU A 178 -9.49 22.66 -11.69
CA LEU A 178 -8.62 23.40 -10.77
C LEU A 178 -7.43 24.05 -11.50
N LYS A 179 -6.82 23.35 -12.46
CA LYS A 179 -5.72 23.89 -13.28
C LYS A 179 -6.18 24.97 -14.23
N GLY A 180 -7.34 24.78 -14.87
CA GLY A 180 -7.94 25.72 -15.83
C GLY A 180 -8.93 26.74 -15.21
N HIS A 181 -8.87 26.95 -13.87
CA HIS A 181 -9.85 27.80 -13.20
C HIS A 181 -9.90 29.23 -13.72
N LYS A 182 -8.75 29.82 -14.07
CA LYS A 182 -8.65 31.15 -14.61
C LYS A 182 -9.36 31.26 -15.99
N GLU A 183 -9.12 30.26 -16.83
CA GLU A 183 -9.74 30.15 -18.17
C GLU A 183 -11.25 29.98 -18.04
N VAL A 184 -11.71 29.14 -17.13
CA VAL A 184 -13.15 28.95 -16.86
C VAL A 184 -13.81 30.27 -16.44
N LEU A 185 -13.13 31.07 -15.59
CA LEU A 185 -13.65 32.37 -15.17
C LEU A 185 -13.69 33.39 -16.33
N ILE A 186 -12.60 33.49 -17.12
CA ILE A 186 -12.51 34.47 -18.23
C ILE A 186 -13.55 34.20 -19.29
N PHE A 187 -13.81 32.93 -19.62
CA PHE A 187 -14.76 32.56 -20.67
C PHE A 187 -16.18 32.29 -20.14
N GLY A 188 -16.48 32.50 -18.87
CA GLY A 188 -17.80 32.25 -18.28
C GLY A 188 -18.25 30.80 -18.35
N GLY A 189 -17.29 29.86 -18.35
CA GLY A 189 -17.53 28.41 -18.57
C GLY A 189 -18.02 27.62 -17.36
N GLN A 190 -18.36 28.27 -16.22
CA GLN A 190 -18.68 27.60 -14.95
C GLN A 190 -19.82 26.58 -15.08
N GLU A 191 -20.89 26.98 -15.81
CA GLU A 191 -22.05 26.09 -15.99
C GLU A 191 -21.72 24.85 -16.82
N VAL A 192 -20.87 25.01 -17.85
CA VAL A 192 -20.43 23.90 -18.71
C VAL A 192 -19.60 22.92 -17.94
N GLU A 193 -18.64 23.41 -17.18
CA GLU A 193 -17.76 22.53 -16.36
C GLU A 193 -18.56 21.88 -15.22
N THR A 194 -19.51 22.56 -14.59
CA THR A 194 -20.39 21.98 -13.58
C THR A 194 -21.20 20.82 -14.17
N LYS A 195 -21.85 21.03 -15.33
CA LYS A 195 -22.60 19.96 -16.01
C LYS A 195 -21.72 18.79 -16.43
N ARG A 196 -20.48 19.06 -16.83
CA ARG A 196 -19.50 18.01 -17.17
C ARG A 196 -19.13 17.19 -15.94
N PHE A 197 -18.83 17.84 -14.82
CA PHE A 197 -18.51 17.20 -13.55
C PHE A 197 -19.70 16.39 -13.02
N ASP A 198 -20.91 16.94 -13.06
CA ASP A 198 -22.14 16.25 -12.64
C ASP A 198 -22.37 14.95 -13.41
N LYS A 199 -22.11 14.96 -14.71
CA LYS A 199 -22.24 13.76 -15.56
C LYS A 199 -21.25 12.65 -15.11
N VAL A 200 -20.03 13.01 -14.81
CA VAL A 200 -19.00 12.05 -14.36
C VAL A 200 -19.29 11.58 -12.94
N SER A 201 -19.67 12.49 -12.05
CA SER A 201 -20.07 12.20 -10.66
C SER A 201 -21.30 11.29 -10.60
N ASN A 202 -22.32 11.55 -11.44
CA ASN A 202 -23.48 10.66 -11.53
C ASN A 202 -23.12 9.27 -12.05
N ARG A 203 -22.18 9.17 -13.01
CA ARG A 203 -21.66 7.86 -13.46
C ARG A 203 -21.00 7.12 -12.30
N MET A 204 -20.21 7.80 -11.46
CA MET A 204 -19.62 7.24 -10.27
C MET A 204 -20.67 6.74 -9.29
N ARG A 205 -21.73 7.54 -9.03
CA ARG A 205 -22.88 7.13 -8.21
C ARG A 205 -23.52 5.84 -8.74
N LEU A 206 -23.76 5.74 -10.04
CA LEU A 206 -24.37 4.56 -10.67
C LEU A 206 -23.47 3.32 -10.54
N GLN A 207 -22.14 3.47 -10.64
CA GLN A 207 -21.22 2.35 -10.37
C GLN A 207 -21.26 1.94 -8.91
N GLY A 208 -21.33 2.90 -7.98
CA GLY A 208 -21.53 2.65 -6.56
C GLY A 208 -22.82 1.86 -6.29
N MET A 209 -23.93 2.25 -6.91
CA MET A 209 -25.21 1.54 -6.79
C MET A 209 -25.14 0.10 -7.34
N LYS A 210 -24.40 -0.14 -8.44
CA LYS A 210 -24.16 -1.51 -8.93
C LYS A 210 -23.35 -2.33 -7.92
N MET A 211 -22.38 -1.72 -7.25
CA MET A 211 -21.60 -2.35 -6.20
C MET A 211 -22.47 -2.75 -5.00
N VAL A 212 -23.29 -1.81 -4.52
CA VAL A 212 -24.25 -2.06 -3.43
C VAL A 212 -25.25 -3.16 -3.81
N SER A 213 -25.82 -3.10 -5.01
CA SER A 213 -26.75 -4.13 -5.51
C SER A 213 -26.07 -5.51 -5.56
N ALA A 214 -24.83 -5.58 -6.06
CA ALA A 214 -24.09 -6.84 -6.11
C ALA A 214 -23.80 -7.40 -4.71
N SER A 215 -23.44 -6.57 -3.73
CA SER A 215 -23.22 -7.00 -2.35
C SER A 215 -24.52 -7.41 -1.65
N SER A 216 -25.57 -6.61 -1.82
CA SER A 216 -26.88 -6.87 -1.18
C SER A 216 -27.57 -8.14 -1.69
N ILE A 217 -27.29 -8.56 -2.93
CA ILE A 217 -27.80 -9.85 -3.45
C ILE A 217 -26.89 -11.01 -3.02
N SER A 218 -25.59 -10.75 -2.88
CA SER A 218 -24.62 -11.81 -2.59
C SER A 218 -24.80 -12.41 -1.20
N ASP A 219 -25.04 -11.57 -0.18
CA ASP A 219 -25.17 -12.03 1.19
C ASP A 219 -26.41 -12.94 1.39
N PRO A 220 -27.62 -12.60 0.90
CA PRO A 220 -28.77 -13.52 0.94
C PRO A 220 -28.56 -14.83 0.17
N ILE A 221 -27.89 -14.79 -0.98
CA ILE A 221 -27.60 -16.01 -1.75
C ILE A 221 -26.68 -16.94 -0.95
N ILE A 222 -25.63 -16.39 -0.34
CA ILE A 222 -24.71 -17.18 0.50
C ILE A 222 -25.47 -17.75 1.71
N GLN A 223 -26.34 -16.96 2.36
CA GLN A 223 -27.18 -17.43 3.46
C GLN A 223 -28.15 -18.52 3.02
N LEU A 224 -28.77 -18.40 1.85
CA LEU A 224 -29.67 -19.41 1.31
C LEU A 224 -28.94 -20.72 1.03
N ILE A 225 -27.74 -20.66 0.44
CA ILE A 225 -26.90 -21.85 0.22
C ILE A 225 -26.52 -22.50 1.56
N ALA A 226 -26.15 -21.68 2.55
CA ALA A 226 -25.82 -22.16 3.89
C ALA A 226 -27.05 -22.81 4.58
N SER A 227 -28.26 -22.23 4.42
CA SER A 227 -29.47 -22.79 4.99
C SER A 227 -29.91 -24.09 4.29
N LEU A 228 -29.73 -24.20 2.99
CA LEU A 228 -29.94 -25.46 2.26
C LEU A 228 -28.96 -26.55 2.69
N ALA A 229 -27.70 -26.19 2.89
CA ALA A 229 -26.69 -27.12 3.42
C ALA A 229 -27.08 -27.60 4.83
N LEU A 230 -27.57 -26.70 5.66
CA LEU A 230 -28.11 -27.02 6.97
C LEU A 230 -29.31 -27.95 6.93
N ALA A 231 -30.29 -27.60 6.10
CA ALA A 231 -31.48 -28.42 5.94
C ALA A 231 -31.10 -29.85 5.50
N PHE A 232 -30.13 -29.98 4.62
CA PHE A 232 -29.59 -31.27 4.20
C PHE A 232 -28.93 -32.03 5.35
N VAL A 233 -28.13 -31.36 6.19
CA VAL A 233 -27.49 -31.94 7.37
C VAL A 233 -28.54 -32.40 8.37
N LEU A 234 -29.59 -31.61 8.64
CA LEU A 234 -30.69 -31.98 9.51
C LEU A 234 -31.49 -33.17 8.95
N TYR A 235 -31.72 -33.19 7.66
CA TYR A 235 -32.35 -34.33 6.98
C TYR A 235 -31.52 -35.61 7.10
N ALA A 236 -30.19 -35.49 6.87
CA ALA A 236 -29.27 -36.62 7.04
C ALA A 236 -29.19 -37.10 8.52
N ALA A 237 -29.26 -36.19 9.47
CA ALA A 237 -29.32 -36.52 10.91
C ALA A 237 -30.60 -37.23 11.33
N SER A 238 -31.70 -37.13 10.55
CA SER A 238 -32.97 -37.83 10.86
C SER A 238 -32.97 -39.32 10.49
N PHE A 239 -31.94 -39.82 9.83
CA PHE A 239 -31.82 -41.27 9.58
C PHE A 239 -31.49 -42.03 10.86
N PRO A 240 -32.19 -43.18 11.17
CA PRO A 240 -32.00 -43.91 12.41
C PRO A 240 -30.54 -44.31 12.70
N SER A 241 -29.79 -44.68 11.68
CA SER A 241 -28.37 -45.08 11.79
C SER A 241 -27.43 -43.95 12.24
N VAL A 242 -27.86 -42.70 12.15
CA VAL A 242 -27.08 -41.51 12.52
C VAL A 242 -27.66 -40.94 13.85
N MET A 243 -28.96 -41.05 14.06
CA MET A 243 -29.68 -40.48 15.19
C MET A 243 -29.26 -41.09 16.52
N ASP A 244 -28.97 -42.38 16.59
CA ASP A 244 -28.55 -43.07 17.81
C ASP A 244 -27.20 -42.62 18.36
N SER A 245 -26.39 -41.95 17.55
CA SER A 245 -25.04 -41.45 17.92
C SER A 245 -25.02 -39.92 18.15
N LEU A 246 -26.11 -39.19 17.92
CA LEU A 246 -26.16 -37.74 17.97
C LEU A 246 -26.93 -37.22 19.17
N THR A 247 -26.30 -36.37 19.97
CA THR A 247 -26.96 -35.58 21.00
C THR A 247 -27.34 -34.20 20.48
N ALA A 248 -28.32 -33.54 21.12
CA ALA A 248 -28.71 -32.17 20.78
C ALA A 248 -27.52 -31.19 20.84
N GLY A 249 -26.63 -31.39 21.80
CA GLY A 249 -25.37 -30.62 21.91
C GLY A 249 -24.41 -30.86 20.75
N THR A 250 -24.27 -32.11 20.30
CA THR A 250 -23.39 -32.44 19.14
C THR A 250 -23.91 -31.76 17.87
N ILE A 251 -25.20 -31.84 17.58
CA ILE A 251 -25.80 -31.20 16.41
C ILE A 251 -25.57 -29.68 16.46
N THR A 252 -25.80 -29.07 17.62
CA THR A 252 -25.66 -27.63 17.83
C THR A 252 -24.21 -27.16 17.63
N VAL A 253 -23.23 -27.92 18.14
CA VAL A 253 -21.82 -27.58 17.99
C VAL A 253 -21.36 -27.68 16.54
N VAL A 254 -21.70 -28.80 15.86
CA VAL A 254 -21.35 -28.97 14.44
C VAL A 254 -21.97 -27.87 13.58
N PHE A 255 -23.23 -27.57 13.84
CA PHE A 255 -23.96 -26.50 13.16
C PHE A 255 -23.38 -25.11 13.37
N SER A 256 -23.12 -24.74 14.62
CA SER A 256 -22.49 -23.47 14.98
C SER A 256 -21.11 -23.34 14.39
N SER A 257 -20.34 -24.43 14.32
CA SER A 257 -19.02 -24.49 13.68
C SER A 257 -19.10 -24.26 12.18
N MET A 258 -20.11 -24.83 11.52
CA MET A 258 -20.36 -24.64 10.10
C MET A 258 -20.65 -23.17 9.77
N ILE A 259 -21.50 -22.51 10.58
CA ILE A 259 -21.74 -21.06 10.43
C ILE A 259 -20.46 -20.27 10.71
N ALA A 260 -19.73 -20.63 11.77
CA ALA A 260 -18.50 -19.96 12.16
C ALA A 260 -17.40 -20.06 11.07
N LEU A 261 -17.37 -21.13 10.26
CA LEU A 261 -16.44 -21.30 9.12
C LEU A 261 -16.67 -20.30 7.98
N MET A 262 -17.87 -19.74 7.83
CA MET A 262 -18.17 -18.81 6.75
C MET A 262 -17.29 -17.55 6.78
N ARG A 263 -17.05 -17.01 7.98
CA ARG A 263 -16.24 -15.79 8.15
C ARG A 263 -14.78 -16.00 7.79
N PRO A 264 -14.05 -16.98 8.34
CA PRO A 264 -12.67 -17.29 7.95
C PRO A 264 -12.51 -17.54 6.46
N LEU A 265 -13.38 -18.32 5.85
CA LEU A 265 -13.33 -18.61 4.41
C LEU A 265 -13.47 -17.32 3.56
N LYS A 266 -14.43 -16.45 3.91
CA LYS A 266 -14.60 -15.14 3.25
C LYS A 266 -13.36 -14.26 3.44
N SER A 267 -12.76 -14.24 4.63
CA SER A 267 -11.56 -13.45 4.93
C SER A 267 -10.35 -13.90 4.11
N LEU A 268 -10.13 -15.20 3.95
CA LEU A 268 -9.04 -15.74 3.15
C LEU A 268 -9.15 -15.38 1.66
N THR A 269 -10.35 -15.22 1.11
CA THR A 269 -10.49 -14.78 -0.30
C THR A 269 -9.96 -13.37 -0.52
N ASN A 270 -9.95 -12.52 0.49
CA ASN A 270 -9.47 -11.13 0.43
C ASN A 270 -7.95 -11.00 0.60
N VAL A 271 -7.29 -12.01 1.14
CA VAL A 271 -5.83 -12.00 1.39
C VAL A 271 -5.04 -11.77 0.12
N ASN A 272 -5.45 -12.44 -0.98
CA ASN A 272 -4.77 -12.27 -2.26
C ASN A 272 -4.79 -10.81 -2.74
N ALA A 273 -5.91 -10.10 -2.56
CA ALA A 273 -6.00 -8.69 -2.93
C ALA A 273 -5.15 -7.78 -2.03
N GLN A 274 -5.03 -8.11 -0.74
CA GLN A 274 -4.14 -7.40 0.18
C GLN A 274 -2.68 -7.64 -0.20
N PHE A 275 -2.30 -8.89 -0.45
CA PHE A 275 -0.96 -9.27 -0.86
C PHE A 275 -0.54 -8.58 -2.17
N GLN A 276 -1.41 -8.57 -3.19
CA GLN A 276 -1.13 -7.91 -4.47
C GLN A 276 -0.92 -6.39 -4.30
N ARG A 277 -1.69 -5.73 -3.43
CA ARG A 277 -1.47 -4.31 -3.12
C ARG A 277 -0.13 -4.07 -2.43
N GLY A 278 0.22 -4.91 -1.46
CA GLY A 278 1.52 -4.86 -0.79
C GLY A 278 2.67 -5.07 -1.76
N MET A 279 2.56 -6.06 -2.65
CA MET A 279 3.58 -6.35 -3.68
C MET A 279 3.75 -5.19 -4.66
N ALA A 280 2.67 -4.57 -5.12
CA ALA A 280 2.75 -3.41 -6.00
C ALA A 280 3.46 -2.23 -5.31
N ALA A 281 3.15 -1.96 -4.04
CA ALA A 281 3.84 -0.94 -3.26
C ALA A 281 5.31 -1.30 -3.04
N CYS A 282 5.64 -2.55 -2.69
CA CYS A 282 7.02 -3.02 -2.60
C CYS A 282 7.79 -2.80 -3.90
N GLN A 283 7.24 -3.22 -5.04
CA GLN A 283 7.89 -3.07 -6.34
C GLN A 283 8.21 -1.60 -6.63
N THR A 284 7.29 -0.70 -6.32
CA THR A 284 7.50 0.74 -6.49
C THR A 284 8.62 1.28 -5.61
N LEU A 285 8.68 0.86 -4.33
CA LEU A 285 9.70 1.30 -3.40
C LEU A 285 11.08 0.74 -3.76
N PHE A 286 11.15 -0.55 -4.13
CA PHE A 286 12.41 -1.18 -4.54
C PHE A 286 12.93 -0.60 -5.85
N THR A 287 12.07 -0.22 -6.80
CA THR A 287 12.52 0.49 -8.01
C THR A 287 13.29 1.78 -7.68
N ILE A 288 12.92 2.48 -6.60
CA ILE A 288 13.67 3.64 -6.14
C ILE A 288 14.95 3.22 -5.42
N LEU A 289 14.86 2.25 -4.51
CA LEU A 289 16.02 1.79 -3.72
C LEU A 289 17.11 1.11 -4.56
N ASP A 290 16.73 0.52 -5.70
CA ASP A 290 17.64 -0.14 -6.62
C ASP A 290 18.20 0.83 -7.70
N SER A 291 17.67 2.07 -7.75
CA SER A 291 18.21 3.08 -8.67
C SER A 291 19.60 3.54 -8.22
N GLU A 292 20.47 3.80 -9.18
CA GLU A 292 21.83 4.22 -8.90
C GLU A 292 21.86 5.60 -8.25
N GLN A 293 22.57 5.69 -7.14
CA GLN A 293 22.85 6.96 -6.48
C GLN A 293 23.96 7.69 -7.26
N GLU A 294 24.05 8.97 -7.03
CA GLU A 294 25.13 9.77 -7.58
C GLU A 294 26.48 9.24 -7.06
N LYS A 295 27.38 8.92 -7.99
CA LYS A 295 28.73 8.48 -7.67
C LYS A 295 29.60 9.70 -7.44
N ASP A 296 30.03 9.88 -6.21
CA ASP A 296 31.08 10.87 -5.91
C ASP A 296 32.44 10.16 -5.93
N GLU A 297 33.12 10.25 -7.06
CA GLU A 297 34.47 9.67 -7.26
C GLU A 297 35.58 10.63 -6.90
N GLY A 298 35.26 11.83 -6.39
CA GLY A 298 36.20 12.86 -6.03
C GLY A 298 37.10 12.46 -4.85
N LYS A 299 38.42 12.48 -5.07
CA LYS A 299 39.41 12.11 -4.04
C LYS A 299 40.19 13.33 -3.52
N ARG A 300 39.94 14.51 -4.07
CA ARG A 300 40.74 15.70 -3.77
C ARG A 300 39.99 16.65 -2.87
N VAL A 301 40.57 16.98 -1.75
CA VAL A 301 40.02 17.97 -0.80
C VAL A 301 40.77 19.30 -1.06
N ILE A 302 40.03 20.36 -1.36
CA ILE A 302 40.54 21.72 -1.48
C ILE A 302 40.13 22.47 -0.21
N GLU A 303 41.08 22.88 0.61
CA GLU A 303 40.83 23.60 1.87
C GLU A 303 40.19 24.98 1.62
N ARG A 304 40.55 25.66 0.53
CA ARG A 304 40.02 26.97 0.16
C ARG A 304 40.04 27.17 -1.35
N ALA A 305 38.88 27.44 -1.94
CA ALA A 305 38.77 27.80 -3.35
C ALA A 305 39.00 29.29 -3.55
N THR A 306 39.75 29.65 -4.60
CA THR A 306 40.03 31.06 -4.99
C THR A 306 38.89 31.64 -5.83
N GLY A 307 38.20 30.78 -6.60
CA GLY A 307 37.00 31.13 -7.34
C GLY A 307 37.22 31.43 -8.84
N ASP A 308 38.33 30.96 -9.41
CA ASP A 308 38.53 31.02 -10.89
C ASP A 308 37.75 29.86 -11.53
N VAL A 309 36.80 30.17 -12.45
CA VAL A 309 36.01 29.15 -13.16
C VAL A 309 36.21 29.30 -14.66
N GLU A 310 36.55 28.20 -15.32
CA GLU A 310 36.76 28.17 -16.76
C GLU A 310 36.04 27.03 -17.43
N PHE A 311 35.17 27.34 -18.40
CA PHE A 311 34.51 26.40 -19.29
C PHE A 311 35.32 26.29 -20.57
N ARG A 312 35.69 25.08 -20.99
CA ARG A 312 36.40 24.80 -22.23
C ARG A 312 35.61 23.83 -23.09
N ASN A 313 35.12 24.33 -24.21
CA ASN A 313 34.41 23.56 -25.23
C ASN A 313 33.25 22.74 -24.66
N VAL A 314 32.54 23.29 -23.66
CA VAL A 314 31.51 22.57 -22.94
C VAL A 314 30.25 22.41 -23.77
N THR A 315 29.84 21.16 -23.98
CA THR A 315 28.54 20.76 -24.56
C THR A 315 27.76 19.99 -23.53
N PHE A 316 26.47 20.31 -23.39
CA PHE A 316 25.58 19.68 -22.42
C PHE A 316 24.16 19.52 -22.93
N THR A 317 23.59 18.31 -22.74
CA THR A 317 22.24 17.96 -23.06
C THR A 317 21.52 17.46 -21.79
N TYR A 318 20.34 18.03 -21.48
CA TYR A 318 19.55 17.52 -20.36
C TYR A 318 19.09 16.08 -20.58
N PRO A 319 19.14 15.21 -19.57
CA PRO A 319 18.69 13.83 -19.67
C PRO A 319 17.27 13.70 -20.22
N GLY A 320 17.12 12.98 -21.35
CA GLY A 320 15.85 12.77 -22.04
C GLY A 320 15.48 13.87 -23.05
N ARG A 321 16.42 14.75 -23.40
CA ARG A 321 16.28 15.67 -24.54
C ARG A 321 17.28 15.32 -25.63
N ASP A 322 16.92 15.55 -26.90
CA ASP A 322 17.76 15.27 -28.06
C ASP A 322 18.57 16.50 -28.51
N VAL A 323 18.22 17.68 -27.98
CA VAL A 323 18.85 18.95 -28.37
C VAL A 323 19.74 19.47 -27.25
N PRO A 324 21.04 19.72 -27.50
CA PRO A 324 21.95 20.31 -26.51
C PRO A 324 21.44 21.66 -26.00
N ALA A 325 21.47 21.84 -24.69
CA ALA A 325 21.16 23.10 -24.03
C ALA A 325 22.35 24.08 -24.10
N LEU A 326 23.58 23.54 -24.14
CA LEU A 326 24.82 24.29 -24.36
C LEU A 326 25.64 23.59 -25.46
N ARG A 327 26.25 24.36 -26.35
CA ARG A 327 27.10 23.85 -27.44
C ARG A 327 28.42 24.62 -27.47
N ASN A 328 29.49 23.90 -27.25
CA ASN A 328 30.88 24.42 -27.38
C ASN A 328 31.06 25.76 -26.65
N ILE A 329 30.61 25.83 -25.40
CA ILE A 329 30.70 27.04 -24.57
C ILE A 329 32.13 27.20 -24.04
N ASN A 330 32.72 28.38 -24.28
CA ASN A 330 33.96 28.81 -23.71
C ASN A 330 33.70 30.08 -22.88
N LEU A 331 33.97 30.00 -21.57
CA LEU A 331 33.68 31.08 -20.63
C LEU A 331 34.74 31.09 -19.53
N LYS A 332 35.27 32.23 -19.20
CA LYS A 332 36.17 32.40 -18.07
C LYS A 332 35.61 33.41 -17.08
N ILE A 333 35.50 33.02 -15.83
CA ILE A 333 35.07 33.84 -14.70
C ILE A 333 36.22 33.97 -13.74
N PRO A 334 36.95 35.11 -13.76
CA PRO A 334 38.14 35.30 -12.91
C PRO A 334 37.77 35.38 -11.44
N ALA A 335 38.64 34.87 -10.57
CA ALA A 335 38.48 34.96 -9.12
C ALA A 335 38.21 36.42 -8.65
N GLY A 336 37.26 36.57 -7.72
CA GLY A 336 36.92 37.88 -7.14
C GLY A 336 36.17 38.83 -8.06
N LYS A 337 35.75 38.41 -9.25
CA LYS A 337 34.96 39.24 -10.18
C LYS A 337 33.52 38.82 -10.22
N THR A 338 32.65 39.81 -10.46
CA THR A 338 31.21 39.57 -10.71
C THR A 338 30.96 39.51 -12.21
N VAL A 339 30.41 38.43 -12.71
CA VAL A 339 30.07 38.21 -14.13
C VAL A 339 28.55 38.08 -14.26
N ALA A 340 27.95 38.89 -15.15
CA ALA A 340 26.56 38.81 -15.48
C ALA A 340 26.32 37.98 -16.75
N LEU A 341 25.45 36.95 -16.65
CA LEU A 341 25.00 36.17 -17.81
C LEU A 341 23.71 36.78 -18.35
N VAL A 342 23.78 37.40 -19.54
CA VAL A 342 22.67 38.09 -20.18
C VAL A 342 22.30 37.38 -21.49
N GLY A 343 20.99 37.27 -21.77
CA GLY A 343 20.51 36.66 -23.01
C GLY A 343 19.02 36.31 -22.94
N ARG A 344 18.42 35.93 -24.07
CA ARG A 344 17.00 35.54 -24.18
C ARG A 344 16.66 34.37 -23.29
N SER A 345 15.37 34.22 -22.91
CA SER A 345 14.89 33.04 -22.24
C SER A 345 15.23 31.77 -23.04
N GLY A 346 15.72 30.72 -22.38
CA GLY A 346 16.16 29.49 -23.04
C GLY A 346 17.59 29.51 -23.60
N SER A 347 18.38 30.59 -23.41
CA SER A 347 19.78 30.68 -23.92
C SER A 347 20.80 29.90 -23.08
N GLY A 348 20.39 29.10 -22.10
CA GLY A 348 21.30 28.27 -21.30
C GLY A 348 21.91 28.92 -20.06
N LYS A 349 21.49 30.14 -19.66
CA LYS A 349 22.03 30.85 -18.48
C LYS A 349 21.93 30.04 -17.19
N SER A 350 20.74 29.53 -16.89
CA SER A 350 20.49 28.70 -15.70
C SER A 350 21.23 27.35 -15.79
N THR A 351 21.45 26.84 -17.01
CA THR A 351 22.20 25.62 -17.25
C THR A 351 23.68 25.81 -16.88
N ILE A 352 24.28 26.95 -17.25
CA ILE A 352 25.66 27.27 -16.85
C ILE A 352 25.79 27.30 -15.33
N ALA A 353 24.86 27.97 -14.63
CA ALA A 353 24.85 27.98 -13.16
C ALA A 353 24.72 26.59 -12.56
N SER A 354 23.85 25.74 -13.11
CA SER A 354 23.66 24.36 -12.65
C SER A 354 24.87 23.45 -12.89
N LEU A 355 25.63 23.71 -13.94
CA LEU A 355 26.86 22.95 -14.22
C LEU A 355 28.01 23.37 -13.30
N ILE A 356 28.10 24.65 -12.90
CA ILE A 356 29.08 25.12 -11.91
C ILE A 356 28.90 24.41 -10.58
N THR A 357 27.64 24.19 -10.18
CA THR A 357 27.30 23.46 -8.94
C THR A 357 27.35 21.94 -9.10
N ARG A 358 27.68 21.45 -10.27
CA ARG A 358 27.71 20.02 -10.63
C ARG A 358 26.40 19.30 -10.33
N PHE A 359 25.25 19.93 -10.64
CA PHE A 359 23.96 19.25 -10.61
C PHE A 359 23.77 18.26 -11.75
N TYR A 360 24.57 18.41 -12.81
CA TYR A 360 24.64 17.54 -13.97
C TYR A 360 26.10 17.40 -14.42
N ASP A 361 26.45 16.27 -14.99
CA ASP A 361 27.71 16.05 -15.66
C ASP A 361 27.61 16.50 -17.12
N ILE A 362 28.70 16.99 -17.68
CA ILE A 362 28.81 17.47 -19.07
C ILE A 362 28.96 16.31 -20.05
N ASP A 363 28.50 16.51 -21.30
CA ASP A 363 28.65 15.50 -22.36
C ASP A 363 30.06 15.60 -22.99
N GLU A 364 30.55 16.81 -23.24
CA GLU A 364 31.84 17.07 -23.85
C GLU A 364 32.49 18.35 -23.27
N GLY A 365 33.84 18.43 -23.34
CA GLY A 365 34.60 19.53 -22.81
C GLY A 365 35.04 19.33 -21.36
N GLU A 366 35.47 20.41 -20.72
CA GLU A 366 35.90 20.42 -19.32
C GLU A 366 35.46 21.70 -18.61
N ILE A 367 35.17 21.60 -17.31
CA ILE A 367 34.94 22.74 -16.43
C ILE A 367 36.02 22.73 -15.36
N LEU A 368 36.86 23.77 -15.36
CA LEU A 368 37.96 23.91 -14.43
C LEU A 368 37.56 24.88 -13.30
N MET A 369 37.81 24.48 -12.07
CA MET A 369 37.76 25.33 -10.89
C MET A 369 39.16 25.46 -10.30
N ASP A 370 39.65 26.68 -10.23
CA ASP A 370 41.02 26.97 -9.79
C ASP A 370 42.09 26.13 -10.53
N GLY A 371 41.90 25.94 -11.87
CA GLY A 371 42.75 25.12 -12.71
C GLY A 371 42.61 23.61 -12.55
N HIS A 372 41.64 23.14 -11.77
CA HIS A 372 41.34 21.71 -11.54
C HIS A 372 40.05 21.31 -12.23
N ASP A 373 40.05 20.18 -12.92
CA ASP A 373 38.87 19.66 -13.57
C ASP A 373 37.80 19.19 -12.55
N THR A 374 36.54 19.62 -12.74
CA THR A 374 35.41 19.38 -11.82
C THR A 374 34.90 17.95 -11.82
N PRO A 375 35.06 17.07 -12.87
CA PRO A 375 34.61 15.67 -12.77
C PRO A 375 35.28 14.92 -11.63
N PHE A 376 36.43 15.36 -11.16
CA PHE A 376 37.20 14.76 -10.07
C PHE A 376 37.12 15.52 -8.74
N GLY A 377 36.31 16.59 -8.67
CA GLY A 377 36.15 17.41 -7.46
C GLY A 377 34.90 16.99 -6.67
N ILE A 378 35.05 16.81 -5.36
CA ILE A 378 33.99 16.52 -4.44
C ILE A 378 32.94 17.63 -4.43
N ARG A 379 31.64 17.31 -4.34
CA ARG A 379 30.59 18.31 -4.12
C ARG A 379 30.85 19.18 -2.88
N GLU A 380 31.64 18.70 -1.92
CA GLU A 380 32.11 19.46 -0.75
C GLU A 380 33.04 20.63 -1.17
N VAL A 381 33.78 20.50 -2.25
CA VAL A 381 34.54 21.62 -2.82
C VAL A 381 33.61 22.68 -3.39
N CYS A 382 32.53 22.24 -4.08
CA CYS A 382 31.46 23.15 -4.51
C CYS A 382 30.77 23.83 -3.32
N ASN A 383 30.60 23.17 -2.18
CA ASN A 383 30.04 23.76 -0.97
C ASN A 383 30.99 24.77 -0.30
N CYS A 384 32.29 24.49 -0.23
CA CYS A 384 33.30 25.48 0.17
C CYS A 384 33.33 26.63 -0.81
N PHE A 385 33.20 26.36 -2.10
CA PHE A 385 33.16 27.35 -3.18
C PHE A 385 31.87 28.18 -3.12
N LEU A 386 30.70 27.58 -2.91
CA LEU A 386 29.44 28.31 -2.75
C LEU A 386 29.44 29.20 -1.50
N ASN A 387 29.98 28.74 -0.39
CA ASN A 387 30.16 29.56 0.81
C ASN A 387 31.18 30.67 0.58
N GLY A 388 32.23 30.42 -0.25
CA GLY A 388 33.16 31.41 -0.73
C GLY A 388 32.60 32.31 -1.85
N LEU A 389 31.80 31.76 -2.77
CA LEU A 389 31.13 32.49 -3.85
C LEU A 389 30.10 33.50 -3.35
N LEU A 390 29.35 33.17 -2.29
CA LEU A 390 28.48 34.12 -1.60
C LEU A 390 29.25 35.29 -0.98
N MET A 391 30.58 35.14 -0.76
CA MET A 391 31.44 36.19 -0.25
C MET A 391 32.27 36.91 -1.34
N PHE A 392 32.58 36.29 -2.49
CA PHE A 392 33.56 36.82 -3.43
C PHE A 392 33.22 36.81 -4.93
N CYS A 393 32.15 36.09 -5.34
CA CYS A 393 31.76 36.07 -6.75
C CYS A 393 30.22 36.03 -6.86
N TYR A 394 29.62 37.13 -7.34
CA TYR A 394 28.18 37.18 -7.61
C TYR A 394 27.92 36.84 -9.09
N ILE A 395 27.37 35.68 -9.37
CA ILE A 395 26.79 35.39 -10.69
C ILE A 395 25.35 35.90 -10.68
N VAL A 396 25.15 37.04 -11.28
CA VAL A 396 23.79 37.62 -11.44
C VAL A 396 23.19 37.08 -12.72
N VAL A 397 22.17 36.22 -12.59
CA VAL A 397 21.39 35.77 -13.76
C VAL A 397 20.24 36.75 -13.95
N VAL A 398 20.37 37.65 -14.91
CA VAL A 398 19.29 38.58 -15.28
C VAL A 398 18.51 37.98 -16.45
N CYS A 399 17.20 37.71 -16.22
CA CYS A 399 16.26 37.43 -17.30
C CYS A 399 15.69 38.76 -17.82
N ILE A 400 16.09 39.19 -19.01
CA ILE A 400 15.46 40.27 -19.79
C ILE A 400 14.69 39.61 -20.92
#